data_c34dcc0a125523d12b1734241a16de5b
#
_entry.id   c34dcc0a125523d12b1734241a16de5b
#
_cell.length_a   1.000
_cell.length_b   1.000
_cell.length_c   1.000
_cell.angle_alpha   90.00
_cell.angle_beta   90.00
_cell.angle_gamma   90.00
#
_symmetry.space_group_name_H-M   'P 1'
#
loop_
_entity.id
_entity.type
_entity.pdbx_description
1 polymer ?
#
loop_
_entity_poly.entity_id
_entity_poly.type
_entity_poly.pdbx_seq_one_letter_code
_entity_poly.pdbx_strand_id
1 'polypeptide(L)' 'MKKTLNQLKASRRNLSLMLLAGMITNLKHIKHFVRDTEVVIRIDTLLIAIERLQSSIKETTYESWSA' A
#
# COMPACT_ATOMS: atom_id res chain seq x y z
N MET A 1 18.92 8.63 19.50
CA MET A 1 19.29 7.21 19.60
C MET A 1 19.21 6.55 18.23
N LYS A 2 20.15 5.67 17.94
CA LYS A 2 20.09 4.88 16.71
C LYS A 2 19.04 3.77 16.87
N LYS A 3 18.20 3.61 15.85
CA LYS A 3 17.28 2.47 15.80
C LYS A 3 18.05 1.18 15.58
N THR A 4 17.57 0.08 16.16
CA THR A 4 18.11 -1.24 15.84
C THR A 4 17.78 -1.60 14.39
N LEU A 5 18.48 -2.59 13.83
CA LEU A 5 18.21 -3.08 12.48
C LEU A 5 16.76 -3.52 12.32
N ASN A 6 16.21 -4.23 13.30
CA ASN A 6 14.82 -4.68 13.26
C ASN A 6 13.83 -3.52 13.31
N GLN A 7 14.12 -2.48 14.11
CA GLN A 7 13.30 -1.27 14.14
C GLN A 7 13.28 -0.54 12.81
N LEU A 8 14.44 -0.44 12.13
CA LEU A 8 14.54 0.17 10.82
C LEU A 8 13.74 -0.61 9.78
N LYS A 9 13.85 -1.92 9.77
CA LYS A 9 13.09 -2.79 8.87
C LYS A 9 11.59 -2.69 9.13
N ALA A 10 11.17 -2.69 10.39
CA ALA A 10 9.77 -2.51 10.76
C ALA A 10 9.24 -1.14 10.33
N SER A 11 10.04 -0.07 10.50
CA SER A 11 9.66 1.28 10.07
C SER A 11 9.45 1.35 8.56
N ARG A 12 10.32 0.74 7.76
CA ARG A 12 10.19 0.70 6.30
C ARG A 12 8.96 -0.07 5.86
N ARG A 13 8.70 -1.21 6.49
CA ARG A 13 7.49 -2.00 6.24
C ARG A 13 6.24 -1.19 6.54
N ASN A 14 6.20 -0.54 7.71
CA ASN A 14 5.05 0.26 8.13
C ASN A 14 4.86 1.48 7.22
N LEU A 15 5.93 2.14 6.80
CA LEU A 15 5.86 3.24 5.86
C LEU A 15 5.27 2.77 4.52
N SER A 16 5.69 1.61 4.03
CA SER A 16 5.16 1.05 2.79
C SER A 16 3.65 0.80 2.89
N LEU A 17 3.18 0.27 4.02
CA LEU A 17 1.74 0.07 4.26
C LEU A 17 0.99 1.40 4.30
N MET A 18 1.56 2.43 4.91
CA MET A 18 0.97 3.77 4.93
C MET A 18 0.88 4.38 3.54
N LEU A 19 1.94 4.25 2.74
CA LEU A 19 1.94 4.74 1.35
C LEU A 19 0.87 4.06 0.51
N LEU A 20 0.72 2.75 0.64
CA LEU A 20 -0.32 2.01 -0.07
C LEU A 20 -1.72 2.42 0.40
N ALA A 21 -1.92 2.65 1.69
CA ALA A 21 -3.19 3.15 2.22
C ALA A 21 -3.53 4.52 1.61
N GLY A 22 -2.55 5.41 1.48
CA GLY A 22 -2.71 6.69 0.79
C GLY A 22 -3.11 6.54 -0.67
N MET A 23 -2.51 5.59 -1.38
CA MET A 23 -2.87 5.29 -2.77
C MET A 23 -4.32 4.81 -2.88
N ILE A 24 -4.77 3.95 -1.96
CA ILE A 24 -6.17 3.50 -1.92
C ILE A 24 -7.11 4.68 -1.75
N THR A 25 -6.82 5.57 -0.81
CA THR A 25 -7.63 6.77 -0.56
C THR A 25 -7.69 7.64 -1.80
N ASN A 26 -6.55 7.89 -2.44
CA ASN A 26 -6.49 8.71 -3.66
C ASN A 26 -7.30 8.09 -4.80
N LEU A 27 -7.19 6.79 -5.01
CA LEU A 27 -7.96 6.10 -6.05
C LEU A 27 -9.46 6.16 -5.79
N LYS A 28 -9.88 6.03 -4.53
CA LYS A 28 -11.30 6.18 -4.17
C LYS A 28 -11.81 7.58 -4.46
N HIS A 29 -11.01 8.61 -4.21
CA HIS A 29 -11.36 9.99 -4.55
C HIS A 29 -11.50 10.17 -6.06
N ILE A 30 -10.55 9.67 -6.83
CA ILE A 30 -10.60 9.73 -8.30
C ILE A 30 -11.86 9.04 -8.80
N LYS A 31 -12.21 7.89 -8.23
CA LYS A 31 -13.41 7.14 -8.59
C LYS A 31 -14.69 7.99 -8.44
N HIS A 32 -14.74 8.86 -7.43
CA HIS A 32 -15.87 9.76 -7.23
C HIS A 32 -16.02 10.81 -8.35
N PHE A 33 -14.91 11.20 -8.98
CA PHE A 33 -14.93 12.23 -10.02
C PHE A 33 -15.15 11.65 -11.41
N VAL A 34 -14.79 10.39 -11.62
CA VAL A 34 -14.84 9.73 -12.93
C VAL A 34 -16.25 9.21 -13.20
N ARG A 35 -16.76 9.47 -14.38
CA ARG A 35 -18.06 8.96 -14.84
C ARG A 35 -17.93 7.87 -15.90
N ASP A 36 -16.72 7.68 -16.43
CA ASP A 36 -16.44 6.64 -17.42
C ASP A 36 -16.40 5.28 -16.74
N THR A 37 -17.30 4.39 -17.16
CA THR A 37 -17.44 3.06 -16.56
C THR A 37 -16.17 2.22 -16.70
N GLU A 38 -15.50 2.29 -17.85
CA GLU A 38 -14.27 1.54 -18.07
C GLU A 38 -13.15 1.98 -17.11
N VAL A 39 -13.03 3.29 -16.92
CA VAL A 39 -12.04 3.83 -15.97
C VAL A 39 -12.36 3.41 -14.55
N VAL A 40 -13.63 3.41 -14.16
CA VAL A 40 -14.05 2.93 -12.83
C VAL A 40 -13.67 1.45 -12.63
N ILE A 41 -13.90 0.62 -13.64
CA ILE A 41 -13.53 -0.81 -13.57
C ILE A 41 -12.02 -0.97 -13.39
N ARG A 42 -11.21 -0.18 -14.09
CA ARG A 42 -9.75 -0.21 -13.97
C ARG A 42 -9.29 0.23 -12.58
N ILE A 43 -9.93 1.26 -12.03
CA ILE A 43 -9.65 1.71 -10.66
C ILE A 43 -9.98 0.61 -9.66
N ASP A 44 -11.12 -0.04 -9.78
CA ASP A 44 -11.51 -1.14 -8.90
C ASP A 44 -10.51 -2.31 -8.97
N THR A 45 -10.04 -2.63 -10.16
CA THR A 45 -9.02 -3.66 -10.35
C THR A 45 -7.71 -3.28 -9.64
N LEU A 46 -7.29 -2.03 -9.74
CA LEU A 46 -6.10 -1.53 -9.05
C LEU A 46 -6.29 -1.57 -7.53
N LEU A 47 -7.46 -1.18 -7.03
CA LEU A 47 -7.75 -1.21 -5.60
C LEU A 47 -7.61 -2.63 -5.04
N ILE A 48 -8.15 -3.62 -5.74
CA ILE A 48 -8.03 -5.02 -5.33
C ILE A 48 -6.55 -5.44 -5.31
N ALA A 49 -5.79 -5.08 -6.35
CA ALA A 49 -4.37 -5.41 -6.43
C ALA A 49 -3.56 -4.77 -5.29
N ILE A 50 -3.85 -3.51 -4.96
CA ILE A 50 -3.17 -2.82 -3.86
C ILE A 50 -3.53 -3.45 -2.51
N GLU A 51 -4.79 -3.80 -2.29
CA GLU A 51 -5.22 -4.46 -1.06
C GLU A 51 -4.55 -5.83 -0.88
N ARG A 52 -4.41 -6.59 -1.97
CA ARG A 52 -3.67 -7.86 -1.96
C ARG A 52 -2.19 -7.64 -1.64
N LEU A 53 -1.60 -6.59 -2.21
CA LEU A 53 -0.21 -6.23 -1.92
C LEU A 53 -0.03 -5.87 -0.45
N GLN A 54 -0.95 -5.09 0.14
CA GLN A 54 -0.92 -4.79 1.56
C GLN A 54 -0.94 -6.05 2.41
N SER A 55 -1.81 -7.00 2.07
CA SER A 55 -1.91 -8.28 2.80
C SER A 55 -0.60 -9.07 2.69
N SER A 56 0.00 -9.10 1.51
CA SER A 56 1.30 -9.76 1.30
C SER A 56 2.40 -9.11 2.12
N ILE A 57 2.42 -7.77 2.19
CA ILE A 57 3.40 -7.04 2.98
C ILE A 57 3.23 -7.33 4.46
N LYS A 58 2.01 -7.40 4.96
CA LYS A 58 1.72 -7.71 6.37
C LYS A 58 2.23 -9.09 6.78
N GLU A 59 2.31 -10.02 5.85
CA GLU A 59 2.80 -11.38 6.08
C GLU A 59 4.32 -11.51 5.97
N THR A 60 5.02 -10.46 5.50
CA THR A 60 6.47 -10.52 5.36
C THR A 60 7.18 -10.46 6.71
N THR A 61 8.35 -11.10 6.78
CA THR A 61 9.25 -10.98 7.93
C THR A 61 10.15 -9.75 7.76
N TYR A 62 10.78 -9.32 8.85
CA TYR A 62 11.72 -8.19 8.81
C TYR A 62 12.89 -8.42 7.85
N GLU A 63 13.28 -9.67 7.64
CA GLU A 63 14.39 -10.03 6.75
C GLU A 63 14.13 -9.64 5.29
N SER A 64 12.86 -9.52 4.91
CA SER A 64 12.45 -9.10 3.57
C SER A 64 12.67 -7.61 3.30
N TRP A 65 13.02 -6.83 4.31
CA TRP A 65 13.10 -5.37 4.21
C TRP A 65 14.51 -4.86 4.38
N SER A 66 14.89 -3.89 3.52
CA SER A 66 16.17 -3.19 3.63
C SER A 66 16.16 -2.26 4.84
N ALA A 67 17.27 -2.19 5.50
CA ALA A 67 17.45 -1.24 6.60
C ALA A 67 18.16 0.05 6.14
#